data_ef20cd0a3af8f973491099adaf17e5f0
#
_entry.id   ef20cd0a3af8f973491099adaf17e5f0
#
_cell.length_a   1.000
_cell.length_b   1.000
_cell.length_c   1.000
_cell.angle_alpha   90.00
_cell.angle_beta   90.00
_cell.angle_gamma   90.00
#
_symmetry.space_group_name_H-M   'P 1'
#
loop_
_entity.id
_entity.type
_entity.pdbx_description
1 polymer ?
#
loop_
_entity_poly.entity_id
_entity_poly.type
_entity_poly.pdbx_seq_one_letter_code
_entity_poly.pdbx_strand_id
1 'polypeptide(L)'
;MRHQLASYLFQHKACPLPGFGSLSLVTTPAITDITNHTIAAPETAIRFSDKEINAAGLIAYLTRVLQISEADASSRLNEFCRSVKEDIAHHAKAEIPGVGRFEVDDHGNTLFHQAKLPKGFLASVKAERVIHPNAEHSMLVGDRETTNTVMTEFLATEETTHDRWWIWAIVLGAIALLALLFYSGNHSAFFGNAVKI
;
A
#
# COMPACT_ATOMS: atom_id res chain seq x y z
N MET A 1 35.69 20.38 -0.16
CA MET A 1 34.88 20.02 -1.34
C MET A 1 33.93 18.86 -1.06
N ARG A 2 34.39 17.69 -0.58
CA ARG A 2 33.54 16.47 -0.37
C ARG A 2 32.31 16.72 0.51
N HIS A 3 32.46 17.43 1.64
CA HIS A 3 31.33 17.78 2.52
C HIS A 3 30.33 18.76 1.90
N GLN A 4 30.79 19.71 1.11
CA GLN A 4 29.94 20.67 0.44
C GLN A 4 29.08 20.01 -0.63
N LEU A 5 29.64 19.03 -1.37
CA LEU A 5 28.90 18.23 -2.34
C LEU A 5 27.82 17.39 -1.67
N ALA A 6 28.15 16.73 -0.55
CA ALA A 6 27.15 15.98 0.24
C ALA A 6 26.02 16.91 0.71
N SER A 7 26.36 18.08 1.30
CA SER A 7 25.36 19.06 1.74
C SER A 7 24.49 19.56 0.60
N TYR A 8 25.07 19.84 -0.55
CA TYR A 8 24.32 20.25 -1.74
C TYR A 8 23.36 19.17 -2.22
N LEU A 9 23.83 17.91 -2.30
CA LEU A 9 23.00 16.77 -2.70
C LEU A 9 21.75 16.62 -1.80
N PHE A 10 21.93 16.72 -0.48
CA PHE A 10 20.81 16.59 0.45
C PHE A 10 19.85 17.78 0.40
N GLN A 11 20.35 18.98 0.12
CA GLN A 11 19.50 20.18 0.01
C GLN A 11 18.74 20.25 -1.32
N HIS A 12 19.41 19.93 -2.43
CA HIS A 12 18.87 20.11 -3.78
C HIS A 12 18.41 18.82 -4.45
N LYS A 13 18.57 17.65 -3.79
CA LYS A 13 18.21 16.32 -4.27
C LYS A 13 18.97 15.86 -5.54
N ALA A 14 19.78 16.69 -6.12
CA ALA A 14 20.62 16.38 -7.27
C ALA A 14 21.94 17.12 -7.17
N CYS A 15 23.05 16.43 -7.50
CA CYS A 15 24.41 16.98 -7.49
C CYS A 15 25.10 16.62 -8.80
N PRO A 16 25.29 17.59 -9.71
CA PRO A 16 26.05 17.37 -10.93
C PRO A 16 27.54 17.17 -10.64
N LEU A 17 28.15 16.24 -11.34
CA LEU A 17 29.58 15.97 -11.34
C LEU A 17 30.11 16.14 -12.76
N PRO A 18 30.59 17.34 -13.15
CA PRO A 18 30.98 17.63 -14.52
C PRO A 18 31.97 16.62 -15.08
N GLY A 19 31.66 16.13 -16.29
CA GLY A 19 32.44 15.12 -16.97
C GLY A 19 32.39 13.73 -16.35
N PHE A 20 31.62 13.50 -15.27
CA PHE A 20 31.51 12.20 -14.61
C PHE A 20 30.07 11.69 -14.58
N GLY A 21 29.09 12.58 -14.47
CA GLY A 21 27.68 12.26 -14.39
C GLY A 21 26.93 13.07 -13.34
N SER A 22 26.00 12.44 -12.64
CA SER A 22 25.22 13.11 -11.59
C SER A 22 24.80 12.13 -10.49
N LEU A 23 24.71 12.67 -9.28
CA LEU A 23 24.10 12.00 -8.12
C LEU A 23 22.71 12.53 -7.90
N SER A 24 21.76 11.66 -7.59
CA SER A 24 20.39 12.05 -7.29
C SER A 24 19.88 11.35 -6.04
N LEU A 25 19.07 12.08 -5.27
CA LEU A 25 18.37 11.53 -4.09
C LEU A 25 16.98 11.08 -4.52
N VAL A 26 16.73 9.79 -4.44
CA VAL A 26 15.45 9.17 -4.81
C VAL A 26 14.76 8.69 -3.55
N THR A 27 13.51 9.13 -3.35
CA THR A 27 12.69 8.66 -2.23
C THR A 27 11.69 7.62 -2.75
N THR A 28 11.76 6.42 -2.17
CA THR A 28 10.78 5.38 -2.38
C THR A 28 9.58 5.64 -1.47
N PRO A 29 8.34 5.58 -1.96
CA PRO A 29 7.16 5.79 -1.12
C PRO A 29 7.07 4.70 -0.04
N ALA A 30 6.26 4.96 0.99
CA ALA A 30 5.90 3.97 1.99
C ALA A 30 5.25 2.76 1.33
N ILE A 31 5.62 1.57 1.79
CA ILE A 31 5.12 0.30 1.25
C ILE A 31 4.26 -0.37 2.32
N THR A 32 3.04 -0.73 1.96
CA THR A 32 2.15 -1.50 2.83
C THR A 32 2.41 -2.99 2.65
N ASP A 33 2.82 -3.65 3.71
CA ASP A 33 2.91 -5.10 3.79
C ASP A 33 1.60 -5.62 4.39
N ILE A 34 0.73 -6.13 3.52
CA ILE A 34 -0.60 -6.64 3.89
C ILE A 34 -0.45 -7.91 4.73
N THR A 35 0.56 -8.73 4.47
CA THR A 35 0.79 -10.01 5.14
C THR A 35 1.14 -9.81 6.62
N ASN A 36 2.01 -8.86 6.90
CA ASN A 36 2.47 -8.56 8.26
C ASN A 36 1.68 -7.41 8.91
N HIS A 37 0.68 -6.86 8.24
CA HIS A 37 -0.09 -5.70 8.70
C HIS A 37 0.81 -4.54 9.13
N THR A 38 1.82 -4.21 8.31
CA THR A 38 2.76 -3.13 8.59
C THR A 38 2.88 -2.19 7.41
N ILE A 39 3.18 -0.93 7.71
CA ILE A 39 3.55 0.06 6.71
C ILE A 39 5.01 0.40 6.94
N ALA A 40 5.86 0.04 5.97
CA ALA A 40 7.26 0.43 5.98
C ALA A 40 7.38 1.93 5.66
N ALA A 41 8.26 2.62 6.38
CA ALA A 41 8.53 4.03 6.14
C ALA A 41 9.10 4.27 4.73
N PRO A 42 8.90 5.48 4.16
CA PRO A 42 9.56 5.86 2.91
C PRO A 42 11.08 5.80 3.09
N GLU A 43 11.77 5.22 2.11
CA GLU A 43 13.21 5.04 2.15
C GLU A 43 13.87 5.96 1.12
N THR A 44 14.93 6.66 1.54
CA THR A 44 15.70 7.54 0.66
C THR A 44 16.98 6.83 0.23
N ALA A 45 17.26 6.84 -1.07
CA ALA A 45 18.44 6.24 -1.66
C ALA A 45 19.18 7.26 -2.54
N ILE A 46 20.51 7.16 -2.58
CA ILE A 46 21.34 7.93 -3.49
C ILE A 46 21.60 7.05 -4.73
N ARG A 47 21.32 7.62 -5.89
CA ARG A 47 21.60 6.96 -7.18
C ARG A 47 22.60 7.76 -7.98
N PHE A 48 23.48 7.07 -8.67
CA PHE A 48 24.38 7.64 -9.66
C PHE A 48 23.79 7.42 -11.06
N SER A 49 24.00 8.39 -11.94
CA SER A 49 23.66 8.33 -13.36
C SER A 49 24.76 8.99 -14.17
N ASP A 50 25.13 8.39 -15.29
CA ASP A 50 26.12 8.94 -16.24
C ASP A 50 25.60 10.19 -16.97
N LYS A 51 24.33 10.54 -16.78
CA LYS A 51 23.77 11.74 -17.41
C LYS A 51 24.30 13.00 -16.75
N GLU A 52 24.86 13.86 -17.56
CA GLU A 52 25.30 15.20 -17.13
C GLU A 52 24.08 16.12 -16.90
N ILE A 53 24.13 16.84 -15.80
CA ILE A 53 23.15 17.88 -15.43
C ILE A 53 23.90 19.19 -15.34
N ASN A 54 23.22 20.30 -15.61
CA ASN A 54 23.80 21.65 -15.51
C ASN A 54 24.36 21.92 -14.09
N ALA A 55 25.63 22.26 -14.03
CA ALA A 55 26.35 22.50 -12.76
C ALA A 55 26.24 23.95 -12.24
N ALA A 56 25.57 24.87 -12.95
CA ALA A 56 25.50 26.28 -12.56
C ALA A 56 24.98 26.48 -11.13
N GLY A 57 23.95 25.72 -10.71
CA GLY A 57 23.44 25.80 -9.35
C GLY A 57 24.44 25.35 -8.29
N LEU A 58 25.21 24.30 -8.56
CA LEU A 58 26.26 23.82 -7.66
C LEU A 58 27.41 24.83 -7.58
N ILE A 59 27.84 25.41 -8.73
CA ILE A 59 28.89 26.39 -8.78
C ILE A 59 28.49 27.63 -7.94
N ALA A 60 27.27 28.15 -8.13
CA ALA A 60 26.75 29.28 -7.34
C ALA A 60 26.69 28.97 -5.82
N TYR A 61 26.31 27.72 -5.47
CA TYR A 61 26.34 27.28 -4.07
C TYR A 61 27.77 27.26 -3.51
N LEU A 62 28.73 26.71 -4.25
CA LEU A 62 30.14 26.61 -3.86
C LEU A 62 30.75 28.02 -3.72
N THR A 63 30.49 28.93 -4.64
CA THR A 63 30.89 30.34 -4.59
C THR A 63 30.46 30.99 -3.27
N ARG A 64 29.21 30.82 -2.90
CA ARG A 64 28.63 31.37 -1.67
C ARG A 64 29.21 30.74 -0.40
N VAL A 65 29.31 29.41 -0.36
CA VAL A 65 29.72 28.66 0.83
C VAL A 65 31.24 28.79 1.09
N LEU A 66 32.04 28.79 0.04
CA LEU A 66 33.48 28.87 0.13
C LEU A 66 34.00 30.31 0.04
N GLN A 67 33.13 31.28 -0.27
CA GLN A 67 33.49 32.71 -0.48
C GLN A 67 34.62 32.88 -1.51
N ILE A 68 34.54 32.18 -2.62
CA ILE A 68 35.50 32.20 -3.73
C ILE A 68 34.82 32.71 -5.01
N SER A 69 35.61 33.05 -6.03
CA SER A 69 35.05 33.41 -7.33
C SER A 69 34.35 32.24 -8.02
N GLU A 70 33.44 32.55 -8.94
CA GLU A 70 32.74 31.52 -9.73
C GLU A 70 33.76 30.70 -10.58
N ALA A 71 34.77 31.34 -11.13
CA ALA A 71 35.84 30.70 -11.87
C ALA A 71 36.65 29.72 -10.98
N ASP A 72 36.97 30.09 -9.76
CA ASP A 72 37.65 29.22 -8.80
C ASP A 72 36.78 28.08 -8.35
N ALA A 73 35.46 28.31 -8.13
CA ALA A 73 34.49 27.26 -7.78
C ALA A 73 34.39 26.22 -8.88
N SER A 74 34.29 26.67 -10.13
CA SER A 74 34.26 25.79 -11.31
C SER A 74 35.55 24.97 -11.46
N SER A 75 36.70 25.66 -11.34
CA SER A 75 38.00 24.99 -11.42
C SER A 75 38.17 23.91 -10.35
N ARG A 76 37.85 24.22 -9.10
CA ARG A 76 37.94 23.27 -7.98
C ARG A 76 36.94 22.11 -8.13
N LEU A 77 35.76 22.35 -8.70
CA LEU A 77 34.80 21.28 -8.97
C LEU A 77 35.32 20.34 -10.04
N ASN A 78 35.84 20.88 -11.14
CA ASN A 78 36.42 20.09 -12.22
C ASN A 78 37.65 19.28 -11.74
N GLU A 79 38.52 19.89 -10.94
CA GLU A 79 39.67 19.21 -10.34
C GLU A 79 39.23 18.06 -9.43
N PHE A 80 38.21 18.28 -8.62
CA PHE A 80 37.61 17.25 -7.78
C PHE A 80 37.07 16.09 -8.63
N CYS A 81 36.28 16.37 -9.67
CA CYS A 81 35.75 15.33 -10.55
C CYS A 81 36.87 14.56 -11.26
N ARG A 82 37.95 15.25 -11.65
CA ARG A 82 39.13 14.60 -12.21
C ARG A 82 39.82 13.69 -11.20
N SER A 83 40.03 14.17 -9.96
CA SER A 83 40.66 13.33 -8.92
C SER A 83 39.83 12.09 -8.60
N VAL A 84 38.50 12.17 -8.59
CA VAL A 84 37.63 11.01 -8.41
C VAL A 84 37.82 9.99 -9.54
N LYS A 85 37.94 10.45 -10.80
CA LYS A 85 38.21 9.57 -11.94
C LYS A 85 39.59 8.92 -11.86
N GLU A 86 40.60 9.68 -11.48
CA GLU A 86 41.96 9.19 -11.29
C GLU A 86 42.03 8.15 -10.16
N ASP A 87 41.33 8.41 -9.04
CA ASP A 87 41.23 7.44 -7.93
C ASP A 87 40.54 6.14 -8.39
N ILE A 88 39.51 6.23 -9.20
CA ILE A 88 38.80 5.06 -9.78
C ILE A 88 39.75 4.31 -10.73
N ALA A 89 40.47 5.02 -11.59
CA ALA A 89 41.36 4.40 -12.58
C ALA A 89 42.60 3.71 -11.94
N HIS A 90 43.16 4.29 -10.88
CA HIS A 90 44.36 3.78 -10.23
C HIS A 90 44.12 2.81 -9.08
N HIS A 91 43.03 3.03 -8.33
CA HIS A 91 42.73 2.26 -7.11
C HIS A 91 41.46 1.41 -7.22
N ALA A 92 40.77 1.45 -8.36
CA ALA A 92 39.48 0.83 -8.61
C ALA A 92 38.38 1.28 -7.62
N LYS A 93 38.64 2.33 -6.81
CA LYS A 93 37.76 2.83 -5.76
C LYS A 93 37.92 4.32 -5.57
N ALA A 94 36.79 5.03 -5.39
CA ALA A 94 36.77 6.42 -4.94
C ALA A 94 35.63 6.62 -3.96
N GLU A 95 35.86 7.29 -2.83
CA GLU A 95 34.88 7.50 -1.79
C GLU A 95 34.51 8.98 -1.64
N ILE A 96 33.22 9.26 -1.55
CA ILE A 96 32.68 10.57 -1.16
C ILE A 96 32.00 10.39 0.21
N PRO A 97 32.60 10.88 1.29
CA PRO A 97 32.08 10.72 2.64
C PRO A 97 30.64 11.20 2.78
N GLY A 98 29.78 10.39 3.38
CA GLY A 98 28.37 10.69 3.57
C GLY A 98 27.47 10.49 2.33
N VAL A 99 28.06 10.17 1.17
CA VAL A 99 27.33 9.93 -0.08
C VAL A 99 27.47 8.47 -0.51
N GLY A 100 28.70 7.97 -0.63
CA GLY A 100 28.96 6.61 -1.06
C GLY A 100 30.33 6.42 -1.67
N ARG A 101 30.53 5.26 -2.28
CA ARG A 101 31.78 4.91 -2.96
C ARG A 101 31.51 4.41 -4.36
N PHE A 102 32.41 4.73 -5.24
CA PHE A 102 32.50 4.17 -6.58
C PHE A 102 33.48 3.02 -6.60
N GLU A 103 33.14 1.95 -7.28
CA GLU A 103 33.99 0.78 -7.51
C GLU A 103 33.91 0.41 -8.99
N VAL A 104 34.99 -0.19 -9.53
CA VAL A 104 35.00 -0.74 -10.88
C VAL A 104 34.79 -2.24 -10.76
N ASP A 105 33.82 -2.76 -11.54
CA ASP A 105 33.63 -4.21 -11.65
C ASP A 105 34.68 -4.87 -12.54
N ASP A 106 34.70 -6.20 -12.58
CA ASP A 106 35.63 -6.99 -13.41
C ASP A 106 35.45 -6.73 -14.92
N HIS A 107 34.38 -6.08 -15.33
CA HIS A 107 34.07 -5.72 -16.71
C HIS A 107 34.39 -4.25 -17.04
N GLY A 108 34.98 -3.51 -16.10
CA GLY A 108 35.35 -2.12 -16.26
C GLY A 108 34.21 -1.10 -16.10
N ASN A 109 33.02 -1.52 -15.65
CA ASN A 109 31.92 -0.61 -15.39
C ASN A 109 32.01 0.03 -14.01
N THR A 110 31.69 1.30 -13.91
CA THR A 110 31.64 2.01 -12.63
C THR A 110 30.35 1.69 -11.88
N LEU A 111 30.47 1.02 -10.74
CA LEU A 111 29.37 0.76 -9.83
C LEU A 111 29.38 1.78 -8.69
N PHE A 112 28.20 2.21 -8.29
CA PHE A 112 28.05 3.12 -7.16
C PHE A 112 27.37 2.42 -5.98
N HIS A 113 28.03 2.40 -4.84
CA HIS A 113 27.54 1.89 -3.58
C HIS A 113 27.23 3.07 -2.65
N GLN A 114 25.96 3.30 -2.37
CA GLN A 114 25.55 4.38 -1.47
C GLN A 114 26.05 4.16 -0.04
N ALA A 115 26.37 5.24 0.66
CA ALA A 115 26.61 5.20 2.09
C ALA A 115 25.33 4.82 2.85
N LYS A 116 25.49 4.20 4.02
CA LYS A 116 24.35 3.97 4.90
C LYS A 116 23.81 5.31 5.35
N LEU A 117 22.69 5.69 4.74
CA LEU A 117 21.94 6.86 5.20
C LEU A 117 21.33 6.54 6.57
N PRO A 118 21.33 7.49 7.51
CA PRO A 118 20.58 7.29 8.74
C PRO A 118 19.13 7.03 8.32
N LYS A 119 18.62 5.85 8.66
CA LYS A 119 17.19 5.56 8.54
C LYS A 119 16.51 6.62 9.35
N GLY A 120 15.69 7.44 8.69
CA GLY A 120 14.98 8.50 9.40
C GLY A 120 14.29 7.93 10.64
N PHE A 121 13.90 8.78 11.59
CA PHE A 121 13.22 8.41 12.84
C PHE A 121 11.87 7.69 12.62
N LEU A 122 11.58 7.31 11.39
CA LEU A 122 10.35 6.65 10.96
C LEU A 122 10.54 5.15 11.05
N ALA A 123 10.12 4.57 12.18
CA ALA A 123 9.96 3.12 12.29
C ALA A 123 8.76 2.65 11.45
N SER A 124 8.76 1.39 11.04
CA SER A 124 7.56 0.77 10.48
C SER A 124 6.42 0.83 11.50
N VAL A 125 5.24 1.20 11.05
CA VAL A 125 4.05 1.30 11.88
C VAL A 125 3.11 0.13 11.59
N LYS A 126 2.41 -0.32 12.62
CA LYS A 126 1.38 -1.34 12.46
C LYS A 126 0.18 -0.74 11.73
N ALA A 127 -0.26 -1.39 10.66
CA ALA A 127 -1.44 -1.00 9.93
C ALA A 127 -2.63 -1.78 10.48
N GLU A 128 -3.58 -1.08 11.09
CA GLU A 128 -4.83 -1.68 11.52
C GLU A 128 -5.94 -1.30 10.55
N ARG A 129 -6.73 -2.29 10.15
CA ARG A 129 -7.89 -2.03 9.32
C ARG A 129 -8.93 -1.30 10.15
N VAL A 130 -9.19 -0.06 9.85
CA VAL A 130 -10.29 0.69 10.45
C VAL A 130 -11.59 0.25 9.76
N ILE A 131 -12.45 -0.44 10.52
CA ILE A 131 -13.79 -0.80 10.07
C ILE A 131 -14.73 0.31 10.54
N HIS A 132 -15.32 1.00 9.59
CA HIS A 132 -16.36 1.98 9.87
C HIS A 132 -17.73 1.29 9.67
N PRO A 133 -18.35 0.74 10.73
CA PRO A 133 -19.55 -0.08 10.59
C PRO A 133 -20.75 0.72 10.01
N ASN A 134 -20.73 2.03 10.19
CA ASN A 134 -21.79 2.92 9.73
C ASN A 134 -21.40 3.73 8.48
N ALA A 135 -20.24 3.46 7.88
CA ALA A 135 -19.86 4.15 6.65
C ALA A 135 -20.62 3.55 5.46
N GLU A 136 -21.22 4.43 4.68
CA GLU A 136 -21.87 4.06 3.44
C GLU A 136 -20.80 3.72 2.40
N HIS A 137 -20.87 2.50 1.87
CA HIS A 137 -19.96 2.01 0.84
C HIS A 137 -20.76 1.63 -0.39
N SER A 138 -20.36 2.13 -1.56
CA SER A 138 -20.91 1.66 -2.83
C SER A 138 -20.41 0.23 -3.08
N MET A 139 -21.31 -0.63 -3.52
CA MET A 139 -21.02 -1.98 -3.96
C MET A 139 -21.73 -2.29 -5.26
N LEU A 140 -21.12 -3.11 -6.09
CA LEU A 140 -21.74 -3.58 -7.33
C LEU A 140 -22.42 -4.93 -7.05
N VAL A 141 -23.75 -4.97 -7.23
CA VAL A 141 -24.54 -6.20 -7.09
C VAL A 141 -25.12 -6.51 -8.45
N GLY A 142 -24.57 -7.51 -9.14
CA GLY A 142 -24.86 -7.74 -10.55
C GLY A 142 -24.40 -6.55 -11.40
N ASP A 143 -25.32 -5.94 -12.14
CA ASP A 143 -25.07 -4.77 -13.00
C ASP A 143 -25.51 -3.44 -12.36
N ARG A 144 -25.86 -3.43 -11.09
CA ARG A 144 -26.35 -2.22 -10.39
C ARG A 144 -25.40 -1.82 -9.28
N GLU A 145 -25.06 -0.52 -9.26
CA GLU A 145 -24.43 0.07 -8.11
C GLU A 145 -25.46 0.30 -7.00
N THR A 146 -25.19 -0.20 -5.83
CA THR A 146 -26.01 -0.02 -4.62
C THR A 146 -25.10 0.28 -3.43
N THR A 147 -25.67 0.59 -2.28
CA THR A 147 -24.91 0.82 -1.06
C THR A 147 -25.20 -0.28 -0.03
N ASN A 148 -24.25 -0.46 0.90
CA ASN A 148 -24.40 -1.44 1.98
C ASN A 148 -25.67 -1.18 2.82
N THR A 149 -26.06 0.08 3.01
CA THR A 149 -27.26 0.48 3.75
C THR A 149 -28.53 0.03 3.03
N VAL A 150 -28.65 0.31 1.74
CA VAL A 150 -29.79 -0.10 0.92
C VAL A 150 -29.90 -1.62 0.85
N MET A 151 -28.76 -2.34 0.73
CA MET A 151 -28.76 -3.80 0.71
C MET A 151 -29.16 -4.40 2.05
N THR A 152 -28.74 -3.80 3.16
CA THR A 152 -29.13 -4.25 4.50
C THR A 152 -30.64 -4.04 4.71
N GLU A 153 -31.20 -2.93 4.27
CA GLU A 153 -32.63 -2.66 4.34
C GLU A 153 -33.43 -3.64 3.46
N PHE A 154 -32.95 -3.91 2.24
CA PHE A 154 -33.57 -4.88 1.34
C PHE A 154 -33.62 -6.29 1.97
N LEU A 155 -32.52 -6.75 2.54
CA LEU A 155 -32.45 -8.07 3.21
C LEU A 155 -33.31 -8.12 4.48
N ALA A 156 -33.40 -7.01 5.23
CA ALA A 156 -34.26 -6.95 6.42
C ALA A 156 -35.74 -6.98 6.05
N THR A 157 -36.12 -6.47 4.87
CA THR A 157 -37.53 -6.43 4.42
C THR A 157 -38.02 -7.81 3.94
N GLU A 158 -37.13 -8.69 3.52
CA GLU A 158 -37.52 -10.04 3.05
C GLU A 158 -37.86 -11.02 4.18
N GLU A 159 -37.55 -10.74 5.43
CA GLU A 159 -37.74 -11.70 6.54
C GLU A 159 -39.14 -11.76 7.15
N THR A 160 -40.11 -11.01 6.69
CA THR A 160 -41.45 -10.97 7.33
C THR A 160 -42.57 -11.63 6.54
N THR A 161 -42.32 -12.58 5.69
CA THR A 161 -43.38 -13.51 5.31
C THR A 161 -43.58 -14.51 6.45
N HIS A 162 -44.36 -14.08 7.44
CA HIS A 162 -44.84 -14.96 8.52
C HIS A 162 -45.68 -16.05 7.87
N ASP A 163 -45.00 -17.12 7.46
CA ASP A 163 -45.64 -18.27 6.84
C ASP A 163 -46.62 -18.88 7.86
N ARG A 164 -47.93 -18.62 7.64
CA ARG A 164 -49.00 -19.05 8.52
C ARG A 164 -49.44 -20.48 8.17
N TRP A 165 -48.52 -21.35 7.70
CA TRP A 165 -48.83 -22.73 7.34
C TRP A 165 -49.51 -23.53 8.48
N TRP A 166 -49.20 -23.19 9.72
CA TRP A 166 -49.78 -23.83 10.92
C TRP A 166 -51.31 -23.63 11.02
N ILE A 167 -51.87 -22.55 10.47
CA ILE A 167 -53.31 -22.27 10.42
C ILE A 167 -54.00 -23.35 9.56
N TRP A 168 -53.38 -23.66 8.41
CA TRP A 168 -53.90 -24.73 7.53
C TRP A 168 -53.77 -26.11 8.19
N ALA A 169 -52.74 -26.35 8.96
CA ALA A 169 -52.59 -27.59 9.72
C ALA A 169 -53.69 -27.75 10.77
N ILE A 170 -54.04 -26.68 11.49
CA ILE A 170 -55.17 -26.71 12.45
C ILE A 170 -56.51 -26.91 11.75
N VAL A 171 -56.74 -26.27 10.63
CA VAL A 171 -58.00 -26.45 9.87
C VAL A 171 -58.15 -27.90 9.38
N LEU A 172 -57.08 -28.45 8.82
CA LEU A 172 -57.10 -29.86 8.40
C LEU A 172 -57.30 -30.83 9.57
N GLY A 173 -56.62 -30.57 10.69
CA GLY A 173 -56.82 -31.33 11.91
C GLY A 173 -58.26 -31.29 12.44
N ALA A 174 -58.91 -30.11 12.44
CA ALA A 174 -60.31 -29.96 12.83
C ALA A 174 -61.27 -30.70 11.91
N ILE A 175 -61.03 -30.66 10.59
CA ILE A 175 -61.82 -31.41 9.58
C ILE A 175 -61.69 -32.89 9.82
N ALA A 176 -60.46 -33.39 10.03
CA ALA A 176 -60.25 -34.83 10.31
C ALA A 176 -60.95 -35.29 11.59
N LEU A 177 -60.92 -34.45 12.64
CA LEU A 177 -61.60 -34.77 13.90
C LEU A 177 -63.13 -34.78 13.76
N LEU A 178 -63.68 -33.83 13.01
CA LEU A 178 -65.14 -33.82 12.68
C LEU A 178 -65.54 -35.06 11.85
N ALA A 179 -64.73 -35.45 10.89
CA ALA A 179 -64.95 -36.66 10.10
C ALA A 179 -64.92 -37.94 10.96
N LEU A 180 -64.01 -38.01 11.91
CA LEU A 180 -63.90 -39.12 12.86
C LEU A 180 -65.11 -39.20 13.79
N LEU A 181 -65.59 -38.07 14.31
CA LEU A 181 -66.77 -37.98 15.16
C LEU A 181 -68.03 -38.39 14.37
N PHE A 182 -68.16 -37.94 13.14
CA PHE A 182 -69.28 -38.32 12.27
C PHE A 182 -69.27 -39.83 11.92
N TYR A 183 -68.08 -40.36 11.63
CA TYR A 183 -67.91 -41.81 11.36
C TYR A 183 -68.23 -42.65 12.62
N SER A 184 -67.74 -42.26 13.79
CA SER A 184 -67.95 -42.92 15.07
C SER A 184 -69.46 -42.87 15.47
N GLY A 185 -70.08 -41.69 15.32
CA GLY A 185 -71.53 -41.54 15.62
C GLY A 185 -72.42 -42.38 14.71
N ASN A 186 -72.05 -42.53 13.44
CA ASN A 186 -72.82 -43.31 12.50
C ASN A 186 -72.64 -44.83 12.68
N HIS A 187 -71.45 -45.27 13.15
CA HIS A 187 -71.19 -46.69 13.45
C HIS A 187 -71.88 -47.13 14.71
N SER A 188 -72.11 -46.32 15.71
CA SER A 188 -72.88 -46.71 16.92
C SER A 188 -74.38 -46.89 16.64
N ALA A 189 -74.89 -46.23 15.62
CA ALA A 189 -76.30 -46.46 15.18
C ALA A 189 -76.51 -47.78 14.41
N PHE A 190 -75.46 -48.32 13.77
CA PHE A 190 -75.56 -49.53 12.97
C PHE A 190 -75.39 -50.83 13.80
N PHE A 191 -74.75 -50.81 14.94
CA PHE A 191 -74.55 -51.93 15.84
C PHE A 191 -75.55 -52.02 17.01
N GLY A 192 -76.42 -51.01 17.14
CA GLY A 192 -77.37 -50.96 18.24
C GLY A 192 -78.66 -51.73 18.10
N ASN A 193 -78.87 -52.56 17.04
CA ASN A 193 -80.15 -53.24 16.78
C ASN A 193 -80.07 -54.72 16.52
N ALA A 194 -79.16 -55.38 17.18
CA ALA A 194 -79.15 -56.83 17.18
C ALA A 194 -78.87 -57.34 18.59
N VAL A 195 -79.95 -57.52 19.39
CA VAL A 195 -80.26 -58.65 20.28
C VAL A 195 -81.49 -58.28 21.13
N LYS A 196 -82.64 -58.76 20.68
CA LYS A 196 -83.70 -59.17 21.56
C LYS A 196 -84.23 -60.47 20.99
N ILE A 197 -83.79 -61.55 21.58
CA ILE A 197 -84.58 -62.74 21.85
C ILE A 197 -84.13 -63.25 23.21
#